data_f3960ce8e74d3747b78e4399b2d518ad
#
_entry.id   f3960ce8e74d3747b78e4399b2d518ad
#
_cell.length_a   1.000
_cell.length_b   1.000
_cell.length_c   1.000
_cell.angle_alpha   90.00
_cell.angle_beta   90.00
_cell.angle_gamma   90.00
#
_symmetry.space_group_name_H-M   'P 1'
#
loop_
_entity.id
_entity.type
_entity.pdbx_description
1 polymer ?
#
loop_
_entity_poly.entity_id
_entity_poly.type
_entity_poly.pdbx_seq_one_letter_code
_entity_poly.pdbx_strand_id
1 'polypeptide(L)'
;MGILGNEKADAAAKSALSLPVTRKKLPATGMYPRITKLIFDEWQEVWDCCTGNKLHAIRPTVGYYKQKTCLSRRDTVLLNRLRIGHTRLTHSFLLSGDELPECGTCQCPLTVKHILVESFDLKNIRNKHFVASSIKDLFDNIEAYKIIDFIKETRFYK
;
A
#
# COMPACT_ATOMS: atom_id res chain seq x y z
N MET A 1 -38.72 -0.93 36.68
CA MET A 1 -38.03 -0.40 37.89
C MET A 1 -36.64 -0.03 37.49
N GLY A 2 -36.30 1.28 37.56
CA GLY A 2 -34.96 1.74 37.25
C GLY A 2 -33.99 1.37 38.36
N ILE A 3 -32.74 1.13 38.01
CA ILE A 3 -31.67 0.88 39.00
C ILE A 3 -31.26 2.23 39.58
N LEU A 4 -31.46 2.44 40.87
CA LEU A 4 -31.24 3.73 41.57
C LEU A 4 -29.86 4.36 41.30
N GLY A 5 -28.82 3.54 41.10
CA GLY A 5 -27.46 4.01 40.74
C GLY A 5 -27.39 4.60 39.34
N ASN A 6 -28.13 4.02 38.39
CA ASN A 6 -28.14 4.48 36.99
C ASN A 6 -28.90 5.82 36.87
N GLU A 7 -30.03 5.96 37.57
CA GLU A 7 -30.80 7.20 37.59
C GLU A 7 -30.00 8.38 38.19
N LYS A 8 -29.22 8.12 39.23
CA LYS A 8 -28.32 9.11 39.79
C LYS A 8 -27.20 9.51 38.83
N ALA A 9 -26.63 8.55 38.09
CA ALA A 9 -25.60 8.81 37.07
C ALA A 9 -26.15 9.65 35.92
N ASP A 10 -27.37 9.30 35.43
CA ASP A 10 -28.08 10.05 34.40
C ASP A 10 -28.42 11.48 34.83
N ALA A 11 -28.89 11.66 36.07
CA ALA A 11 -29.16 12.98 36.61
C ALA A 11 -27.88 13.82 36.74
N ALA A 12 -26.77 13.22 37.18
CA ALA A 12 -25.46 13.89 37.23
C ALA A 12 -24.94 14.26 35.84
N ALA A 13 -25.08 13.38 34.85
CA ALA A 13 -24.70 13.65 33.47
C ALA A 13 -25.54 14.78 32.85
N LYS A 14 -26.84 14.80 33.07
CA LYS A 14 -27.73 15.89 32.61
C LYS A 14 -27.40 17.21 33.28
N SER A 15 -27.10 17.23 34.58
CA SER A 15 -26.73 18.45 35.28
C SER A 15 -25.37 19.00 34.82
N ALA A 16 -24.44 18.12 34.40
CA ALA A 16 -23.16 18.52 33.87
C ALA A 16 -23.27 19.28 32.53
N LEU A 17 -24.33 19.05 31.73
CA LEU A 17 -24.55 19.76 30.47
C LEU A 17 -24.90 21.25 30.69
N SER A 18 -25.42 21.64 31.85
CA SER A 18 -25.75 23.03 32.20
C SER A 18 -24.58 23.79 32.83
N LEU A 19 -23.47 23.10 33.10
CA LEU A 19 -22.29 23.76 33.71
C LEU A 19 -21.48 24.49 32.61
N PRO A 20 -20.86 25.64 32.95
CA PRO A 20 -20.01 26.34 32.02
C PRO A 20 -18.80 25.49 31.64
N VAL A 21 -18.45 25.49 30.34
CA VAL A 21 -17.30 24.77 29.82
C VAL A 21 -16.03 25.25 30.51
N THR A 22 -15.44 24.42 31.38
CA THR A 22 -14.18 24.72 32.03
C THR A 22 -13.01 24.23 31.16
N ARG A 23 -11.97 25.09 31.03
CA ARG A 23 -10.71 24.66 30.36
C ARG A 23 -10.02 23.63 31.25
N LYS A 24 -10.22 22.34 30.96
CA LYS A 24 -9.49 21.27 31.63
C LYS A 24 -8.30 20.87 30.78
N LYS A 25 -7.15 20.66 31.43
CA LYS A 25 -6.00 20.02 30.75
C LYS A 25 -6.35 18.56 30.53
N LEU A 26 -6.52 18.17 29.27
CA LEU A 26 -6.71 16.76 28.90
C LEU A 26 -5.37 16.03 28.99
N PRO A 27 -5.34 14.78 29.45
CA PRO A 27 -4.15 13.94 29.36
C PRO A 27 -3.69 13.83 27.91
N ALA A 28 -2.37 13.91 27.66
CA ALA A 28 -1.80 13.81 26.31
C ALA A 28 -2.26 12.52 25.57
N THR A 29 -2.39 11.41 26.31
CA THR A 29 -2.88 10.13 25.79
C THR A 29 -4.29 10.21 25.21
N GLY A 30 -5.18 11.01 25.76
CA GLY A 30 -6.54 11.21 25.25
C GLY A 30 -6.57 12.00 23.93
N MET A 31 -5.52 12.74 23.61
CA MET A 31 -5.41 13.52 22.38
C MET A 31 -4.81 12.72 21.22
N TYR A 32 -4.05 11.64 21.48
CA TYR A 32 -3.36 10.88 20.43
C TYR A 32 -4.28 10.41 19.30
N PRO A 33 -5.45 9.78 19.54
CA PRO A 33 -6.30 9.34 18.45
C PRO A 33 -6.76 10.47 17.53
N ARG A 34 -7.07 11.64 18.13
CA ARG A 34 -7.52 12.82 17.40
C ARG A 34 -6.40 13.44 16.56
N ILE A 35 -5.21 13.57 17.16
CA ILE A 35 -4.02 14.10 16.46
C ILE A 35 -3.61 13.13 15.35
N THR A 36 -3.59 11.84 15.63
CA THR A 36 -3.27 10.80 14.63
C THR A 36 -4.24 10.88 13.45
N LYS A 37 -5.54 11.01 13.71
CA LYS A 37 -6.53 11.15 12.64
C LYS A 37 -6.26 12.39 11.79
N LEU A 38 -6.05 13.56 12.40
CA LEU A 38 -5.75 14.79 11.66
C LEU A 38 -4.50 14.66 10.78
N ILE A 39 -3.44 14.05 11.31
CA ILE A 39 -2.20 13.82 10.56
C ILE A 39 -2.44 12.87 9.38
N PHE A 40 -3.21 11.80 9.56
CA PHE A 40 -3.52 10.88 8.48
C PHE A 40 -4.43 11.50 7.43
N ASP A 41 -5.41 12.30 7.83
CA ASP A 41 -6.31 13.01 6.90
C ASP A 41 -5.49 13.99 6.03
N GLU A 42 -4.62 14.82 6.63
CA GLU A 42 -3.72 15.73 5.92
C GLU A 42 -2.74 14.98 5.00
N TRP A 43 -2.16 13.88 5.48
CA TRP A 43 -1.27 13.05 4.67
C TRP A 43 -2.01 12.42 3.48
N GLN A 44 -3.27 12.01 3.67
CA GLN A 44 -4.08 11.47 2.58
C GLN A 44 -4.34 12.54 1.50
N GLU A 45 -4.67 13.78 1.89
CA GLU A 45 -4.87 14.87 0.94
C GLU A 45 -3.61 15.12 0.08
N VAL A 46 -2.43 15.17 0.71
CA VAL A 46 -1.15 15.31 0.00
C VAL A 46 -0.91 14.10 -0.92
N TRP A 47 -1.22 12.89 -0.44
CA TRP A 47 -1.04 11.67 -1.21
C TRP A 47 -1.97 11.62 -2.42
N ASP A 48 -3.20 12.06 -2.30
CA ASP A 48 -4.18 12.09 -3.39
C ASP A 48 -3.76 13.03 -4.54
N CYS A 49 -2.96 14.05 -4.25
CA CYS A 49 -2.36 14.91 -5.26
C CYS A 49 -1.23 14.21 -6.06
N CYS A 50 -0.70 13.08 -5.59
CA CYS A 50 0.42 12.36 -6.21
C CYS A 50 -0.04 11.40 -7.34
N THR A 51 -0.93 11.80 -8.22
CA THR A 51 -1.55 10.93 -9.26
C THR A 51 -0.55 10.36 -10.26
N GLY A 52 0.59 11.04 -10.50
CA GLY A 52 1.69 10.54 -11.34
C GLY A 52 2.58 9.49 -10.69
N ASN A 53 2.42 9.23 -9.40
CA ASN A 53 3.25 8.28 -8.67
C ASN A 53 2.75 6.83 -8.91
N LYS A 54 3.64 5.94 -9.39
CA LYS A 54 3.31 4.53 -9.66
C LYS A 54 2.81 3.81 -8.40
N LEU A 55 3.31 4.16 -7.23
CA LEU A 55 2.88 3.57 -5.97
C LEU A 55 1.46 4.01 -5.59
N HIS A 56 1.05 5.23 -5.95
CA HIS A 56 -0.31 5.72 -5.72
C HIS A 56 -1.35 4.84 -6.45
N ALA A 57 -1.05 4.41 -7.68
CA ALA A 57 -1.93 3.51 -8.43
C ALA A 57 -2.15 2.15 -7.74
N ILE A 58 -1.17 1.69 -6.94
CA ILE A 58 -1.24 0.42 -6.20
C ILE A 58 -1.81 0.64 -4.80
N ARG A 59 -1.45 1.75 -4.16
CA ARG A 59 -1.86 2.10 -2.79
C ARG A 59 -2.40 3.52 -2.72
N PRO A 60 -3.66 3.73 -3.06
CA PRO A 60 -4.28 5.05 -3.00
C PRO A 60 -4.48 5.56 -1.56
N THR A 61 -4.51 4.68 -0.56
CA THR A 61 -4.70 5.05 0.85
C THR A 61 -3.39 5.01 1.63
N VAL A 62 -3.16 6.07 2.43
CA VAL A 62 -2.07 6.12 3.41
C VAL A 62 -2.41 5.28 4.64
N GLY A 63 -1.40 4.86 5.39
CA GLY A 63 -1.58 4.14 6.64
C GLY A 63 -0.66 2.94 6.81
N TYR A 64 -0.84 2.23 7.92
CA TYR A 64 -0.08 1.03 8.21
C TYR A 64 -0.55 -0.13 7.34
N TYR A 65 0.36 -0.66 6.54
CA TYR A 65 0.13 -1.87 5.77
C TYR A 65 0.78 -3.06 6.45
N LYS A 66 -0.05 -3.96 6.97
CA LYS A 66 0.43 -5.21 7.55
C LYS A 66 0.74 -6.20 6.43
N GLN A 67 2.00 -6.39 6.11
CA GLN A 67 2.41 -7.42 5.17
C GLN A 67 2.18 -8.80 5.81
N LYS A 68 1.27 -9.58 5.25
CA LYS A 68 0.87 -10.90 5.78
C LYS A 68 1.83 -12.05 5.41
N THR A 69 3.05 -11.78 4.93
CA THR A 69 3.92 -12.79 4.34
C THR A 69 5.25 -12.90 5.07
N CYS A 70 5.62 -14.12 5.44
CA CYS A 70 6.96 -14.50 5.90
C CYS A 70 7.90 -14.67 4.69
N LEU A 71 8.20 -13.57 4.00
CA LEU A 71 9.19 -13.57 2.92
C LEU A 71 10.60 -13.36 3.47
N SER A 72 11.59 -13.90 2.75
CA SER A 72 12.99 -13.54 3.03
C SER A 72 13.21 -12.03 2.83
N ARG A 73 14.25 -11.48 3.47
CA ARG A 73 14.61 -10.05 3.27
C ARG A 73 14.81 -9.73 1.79
N ARG A 74 15.45 -10.61 1.04
CA ARG A 74 15.71 -10.44 -0.40
C ARG A 74 14.40 -10.37 -1.20
N ASP A 75 13.47 -11.30 -0.95
CA ASP A 75 12.16 -11.33 -1.60
C ASP A 75 11.32 -10.12 -1.24
N THR A 76 11.37 -9.67 0.01
CA THR A 76 10.69 -8.45 0.47
C THR A 76 11.21 -7.21 -0.26
N VAL A 77 12.52 -7.07 -0.42
CA VAL A 77 13.13 -5.97 -1.17
C VAL A 77 12.71 -6.00 -2.63
N LEU A 78 12.74 -7.19 -3.26
CA LEU A 78 12.30 -7.35 -4.64
C LEU A 78 10.82 -6.98 -4.80
N LEU A 79 9.95 -7.48 -3.94
CA LEU A 79 8.52 -7.18 -3.98
C LEU A 79 8.24 -5.67 -3.85
N ASN A 80 8.96 -4.99 -2.96
CA ASN A 80 8.81 -3.54 -2.80
C ASN A 80 9.32 -2.78 -4.05
N ARG A 81 10.41 -3.22 -4.67
CA ARG A 81 10.89 -2.66 -5.95
C ARG A 81 9.87 -2.85 -7.07
N LEU A 82 9.22 -4.02 -7.14
CA LEU A 82 8.16 -4.28 -8.10
C LEU A 82 6.96 -3.34 -7.87
N ARG A 83 6.56 -3.09 -6.63
CA ARG A 83 5.48 -2.16 -6.28
C ARG A 83 5.79 -0.72 -6.69
N ILE A 84 7.02 -0.28 -6.47
CA ILE A 84 7.48 1.05 -6.88
C ILE A 84 7.60 1.14 -8.41
N GLY A 85 7.65 -0.01 -9.10
CA GLY A 85 7.86 -0.07 -10.53
C GLY A 85 9.32 0.21 -10.93
N HIS A 86 10.27 0.07 -10.00
CA HIS A 86 11.68 0.39 -10.19
C HIS A 86 12.54 -0.82 -9.82
N THR A 87 12.91 -1.61 -10.80
CA THR A 87 13.79 -2.77 -10.62
C THR A 87 15.10 -2.57 -11.37
N ARG A 88 16.12 -3.36 -11.02
CA ARG A 88 17.40 -3.35 -11.74
C ARG A 88 17.19 -3.64 -13.23
N LEU A 89 16.29 -4.56 -13.58
CA LEU A 89 16.02 -4.90 -14.98
C LEU A 89 15.44 -3.73 -15.78
N THR A 90 14.53 -2.98 -15.19
CA THR A 90 13.79 -1.91 -15.88
C THR A 90 14.44 -0.55 -15.79
N HIS A 91 15.43 -0.36 -14.90
CA HIS A 91 16.02 0.95 -14.61
C HIS A 91 17.56 0.94 -14.49
N SER A 92 18.25 -0.17 -14.85
CA SER A 92 19.73 -0.19 -14.84
C SER A 92 20.32 0.83 -15.81
N PHE A 93 19.64 1.11 -16.90
CA PHE A 93 20.05 2.08 -17.91
C PHE A 93 20.31 3.49 -17.32
N LEU A 94 19.63 3.86 -16.24
CA LEU A 94 19.88 5.14 -15.55
C LEU A 94 21.27 5.22 -14.90
N LEU A 95 21.88 4.08 -14.62
CA LEU A 95 23.21 4.01 -14.00
C LEU A 95 24.30 3.72 -15.03
N SER A 96 23.99 2.93 -16.06
CA SER A 96 24.96 2.56 -17.11
C SER A 96 25.01 3.56 -18.26
N GLY A 97 24.01 4.43 -18.41
CA GLY A 97 23.91 5.34 -19.55
C GLY A 97 23.43 4.65 -20.83
N ASP A 98 22.97 3.40 -20.74
CA ASP A 98 22.44 2.65 -21.87
C ASP A 98 21.07 3.20 -22.32
N GLU A 99 20.57 2.69 -23.43
CA GLU A 99 19.21 2.98 -23.89
C GLU A 99 18.16 2.31 -23.01
N LEU A 100 16.93 2.82 -23.06
CA LEU A 100 15.79 2.27 -22.34
C LEU A 100 15.55 0.83 -22.80
N PRO A 101 15.49 -0.17 -21.89
CA PRO A 101 15.26 -1.55 -22.29
C PRO A 101 13.84 -1.72 -22.87
N GLU A 102 13.76 -2.43 -24.01
CA GLU A 102 12.52 -2.73 -24.69
C GLU A 102 12.22 -4.22 -24.67
N CYS A 103 10.94 -4.56 -24.78
CA CYS A 103 10.50 -5.92 -24.96
C CYS A 103 10.70 -6.34 -26.43
N GLY A 104 11.50 -7.38 -26.68
CA GLY A 104 11.82 -7.84 -28.05
C GLY A 104 10.59 -8.23 -28.89
N THR A 105 9.53 -8.76 -28.24
CA THR A 105 8.31 -9.18 -28.94
C THR A 105 7.27 -8.08 -29.05
N CYS A 106 7.05 -7.33 -27.97
CA CYS A 106 6.01 -6.29 -27.92
C CYS A 106 6.48 -4.93 -28.43
N GLN A 107 7.78 -4.74 -28.64
CA GLN A 107 8.42 -3.50 -29.10
C GLN A 107 7.97 -2.26 -28.28
N CYS A 108 7.81 -2.46 -26.98
CA CYS A 108 7.43 -1.40 -26.05
C CYS A 108 8.41 -1.35 -24.87
N PRO A 109 8.49 -0.23 -24.15
CA PRO A 109 9.37 -0.11 -22.99
C PRO A 109 9.15 -1.21 -21.95
N LEU A 110 10.24 -1.81 -21.50
CA LEU A 110 10.21 -2.89 -20.52
C LEU A 110 9.93 -2.31 -19.12
N THR A 111 8.67 -2.25 -18.76
CA THR A 111 8.22 -1.77 -17.45
C THR A 111 7.84 -2.93 -16.54
N VAL A 112 7.80 -2.70 -15.23
CA VAL A 112 7.29 -3.70 -14.27
C VAL A 112 5.85 -4.10 -14.59
N LYS A 113 5.01 -3.14 -14.97
CA LYS A 113 3.62 -3.41 -15.40
C LYS A 113 3.60 -4.33 -16.61
N HIS A 114 4.43 -4.05 -17.61
CA HIS A 114 4.55 -4.87 -18.81
C HIS A 114 4.94 -6.31 -18.44
N ILE A 115 5.98 -6.51 -17.64
CA ILE A 115 6.46 -7.83 -17.22
C ILE A 115 5.37 -8.60 -16.47
N LEU A 116 4.73 -7.96 -15.48
CA LEU A 116 3.81 -8.64 -14.58
C LEU A 116 2.40 -8.85 -15.16
N VAL A 117 1.96 -8.01 -16.10
CA VAL A 117 0.56 -8.02 -16.55
C VAL A 117 0.43 -8.13 -18.08
N GLU A 118 1.23 -7.38 -18.85
CA GLU A 118 0.94 -7.11 -20.26
C GLU A 118 1.70 -8.01 -21.22
N SER A 119 2.95 -8.42 -20.89
CA SER A 119 3.82 -9.15 -21.79
C SER A 119 3.16 -10.42 -22.35
N PHE A 120 3.18 -10.56 -23.66
CA PHE A 120 2.65 -11.73 -24.37
C PHE A 120 3.54 -12.96 -24.15
N ASP A 121 4.85 -12.81 -24.24
CA ASP A 121 5.81 -13.93 -24.08
C ASP A 121 5.73 -14.57 -22.70
N LEU A 122 5.46 -13.77 -21.68
CA LEU A 122 5.38 -14.23 -20.29
C LEU A 122 3.99 -14.74 -19.91
N LYS A 123 3.00 -14.65 -20.81
CA LYS A 123 1.61 -15.02 -20.53
C LYS A 123 1.48 -16.47 -20.05
N ASN A 124 2.16 -17.40 -20.71
CA ASN A 124 2.07 -18.81 -20.35
C ASN A 124 2.68 -19.10 -18.98
N ILE A 125 3.85 -18.51 -18.68
CA ILE A 125 4.50 -18.65 -17.37
C ILE A 125 3.67 -17.95 -16.29
N ARG A 126 3.18 -16.74 -16.58
CA ARG A 126 2.34 -15.97 -15.66
C ARG A 126 1.09 -16.75 -15.24
N ASN A 127 0.39 -17.34 -16.18
CA ASN A 127 -0.85 -18.09 -15.92
C ASN A 127 -0.66 -19.34 -15.04
N LYS A 128 0.57 -19.85 -14.90
CA LYS A 128 0.87 -20.92 -13.95
C LYS A 128 0.87 -20.42 -12.50
N HIS A 129 1.23 -19.15 -12.28
CA HIS A 129 1.40 -18.58 -10.95
C HIS A 129 0.21 -17.74 -10.53
N PHE A 130 -0.31 -16.91 -11.43
CA PHE A 130 -1.45 -16.02 -11.17
C PHE A 130 -2.10 -15.50 -12.45
N VAL A 131 -3.33 -15.02 -12.29
CA VAL A 131 -4.05 -14.24 -13.30
C VAL A 131 -4.44 -12.91 -12.64
N ALA A 132 -4.09 -11.80 -13.26
CA ALA A 132 -4.41 -10.46 -12.77
C ALA A 132 -4.79 -9.54 -13.92
N SER A 133 -5.82 -8.73 -13.73
CA SER A 133 -6.33 -7.78 -14.72
C SER A 133 -5.54 -6.46 -14.72
N SER A 134 -4.93 -6.12 -13.60
CA SER A 134 -4.18 -4.89 -13.42
C SER A 134 -3.05 -5.06 -12.40
N ILE A 135 -2.13 -4.09 -12.37
CA ILE A 135 -1.05 -4.08 -11.37
C ILE A 135 -1.59 -3.93 -9.94
N LYS A 136 -2.68 -3.20 -9.78
CA LYS A 136 -3.36 -3.04 -8.48
C LYS A 136 -3.98 -4.37 -8.04
N ASP A 137 -4.76 -5.00 -8.90
CA ASP A 137 -5.36 -6.32 -8.67
C ASP A 137 -4.31 -7.37 -8.28
N LEU A 138 -3.15 -7.37 -8.97
CA LEU A 138 -2.03 -8.24 -8.66
C LEU A 138 -1.54 -8.08 -7.22
N PHE A 139 -1.31 -6.85 -6.75
CA PHE A 139 -0.74 -6.63 -5.43
C PHE A 139 -1.78 -6.67 -4.30
N ASP A 140 -3.06 -6.52 -4.59
CA ASP A 140 -4.14 -6.60 -3.60
C ASP A 140 -4.60 -8.04 -3.37
N ASN A 141 -4.72 -8.84 -4.45
CA ASN A 141 -5.40 -10.14 -4.43
C ASN A 141 -4.46 -11.34 -4.57
N ILE A 142 -3.27 -11.17 -5.15
CA ILE A 142 -2.35 -12.27 -5.36
C ILE A 142 -1.34 -12.35 -4.22
N GLU A 143 -1.13 -13.57 -3.73
CA GLU A 143 -0.17 -13.84 -2.67
C GLU A 143 1.26 -13.55 -3.13
N ALA A 144 2.02 -12.84 -2.29
CA ALA A 144 3.33 -12.33 -2.63
C ALA A 144 4.33 -13.41 -3.08
N TYR A 145 4.25 -14.62 -2.52
CA TYR A 145 5.13 -15.73 -2.93
C TYR A 145 4.91 -16.15 -4.39
N LYS A 146 3.67 -16.13 -4.90
CA LYS A 146 3.37 -16.46 -6.30
C LYS A 146 4.02 -15.47 -7.28
N ILE A 147 4.02 -14.17 -6.91
CA ILE A 147 4.70 -13.13 -7.68
C ILE A 147 6.20 -13.38 -7.69
N ILE A 148 6.78 -13.73 -6.54
CA ILE A 148 8.20 -14.02 -6.41
C ILE A 148 8.59 -15.27 -7.21
N ASP A 149 7.78 -16.33 -7.15
CA ASP A 149 8.05 -17.57 -7.88
C ASP A 149 7.98 -17.36 -9.39
N PHE A 150 7.03 -16.55 -9.87
CA PHE A 150 6.99 -16.11 -11.26
C PHE A 150 8.29 -15.38 -11.67
N ILE A 151 8.75 -14.42 -10.86
CA ILE A 151 9.99 -13.68 -11.16
C ILE A 151 11.21 -14.61 -11.14
N LYS A 152 11.23 -15.64 -10.28
CA LYS A 152 12.30 -16.67 -10.25
C LYS A 152 12.26 -17.52 -11.52
N GLU A 153 11.08 -17.98 -11.96
CA GLU A 153 10.95 -18.82 -13.16
C GLU A 153 11.33 -18.04 -14.43
N THR A 154 11.00 -16.76 -14.51
CA THR A 154 11.35 -15.89 -15.64
C THR A 154 12.81 -15.44 -15.67
N ARG A 155 13.64 -15.86 -14.68
CA ARG A 155 15.05 -15.46 -14.54
C ARG A 155 15.28 -13.95 -14.31
N PHE A 156 14.24 -13.20 -14.00
CA PHE A 156 14.34 -11.78 -13.63
C PHE A 156 14.75 -11.56 -12.16
N TYR A 157 14.94 -12.64 -11.44
CA TYR A 157 15.42 -12.66 -10.05
C TYR A 157 16.95 -12.56 -10.01
N LYS A 158 17.47 -11.32 -10.06
CA LYS A 158 18.92 -11.03 -9.94
C LYS A 158 19.21 -10.02 -8.84
#